data_9e133238d9cacf4e272c37ca3146162f
#
_entry.id   9e133238d9cacf4e272c37ca3146162f
#
_cell.length_a   1.000
_cell.length_b   1.000
_cell.length_c   1.000
_cell.angle_alpha   90.00
_cell.angle_beta   90.00
_cell.angle_gamma   90.00
#
_symmetry.space_group_name_H-M   'P 1'
#
loop_
_entity.id
_entity.type
_entity.pdbx_description
1 polymer ?
#
loop_
_entity_poly.entity_id
_entity_poly.type
_entity_poly.pdbx_seq_one_letter_code
_entity_poly.pdbx_strand_id
1 'polypeptide(L)'
;MKLFKKLAAAMLAAALALTMVGCGGRNSLTDQIKDVIADFYAMENEDITNKKELDELAAKLVAEADKAAAKPENKDKPVLELLTGEEVVKAAGIDAATETYRVSAVENYKLLSSTANKEKAMLLALELVDSESEQIGSGVLNPNSYGLAMGKINGKEYFVMLMN
;
A
#
# COMPACT_ATOMS: atom_id res chain seq x y z
N MET A 1 8.60 -18.96 3.33
CA MET A 1 9.04 -19.14 1.92
C MET A 1 8.24 -20.18 1.11
N LYS A 2 7.69 -21.23 1.67
CA LYS A 2 6.88 -22.22 0.90
C LYS A 2 5.44 -21.74 0.61
N LEU A 3 4.85 -20.91 1.46
CA LEU A 3 3.52 -20.32 1.27
C LEU A 3 3.54 -19.33 0.10
N PHE A 4 4.54 -18.45 0.04
CA PHE A 4 4.70 -17.43 -0.98
C PHE A 4 4.74 -17.99 -2.41
N LYS A 5 5.45 -19.11 -2.62
CA LYS A 5 5.50 -19.76 -3.94
C LYS A 5 4.17 -20.35 -4.38
N LYS A 6 3.34 -20.82 -3.45
CA LYS A 6 1.99 -21.33 -3.74
C LYS A 6 1.00 -20.20 -4.01
N LEU A 7 1.11 -19.10 -3.27
CA LEU A 7 0.28 -17.92 -3.48
C LEU A 7 0.57 -17.23 -4.81
N ALA A 8 1.83 -17.01 -5.14
CA ALA A 8 2.22 -16.41 -6.42
C ALA A 8 1.69 -17.23 -7.61
N ALA A 9 1.70 -18.56 -7.53
CA ALA A 9 1.16 -19.43 -8.57
C ALA A 9 -0.37 -19.36 -8.67
N ALA A 10 -1.08 -19.28 -7.55
CA ALA A 10 -2.53 -19.14 -7.53
C ALA A 10 -3.00 -17.79 -8.08
N MET A 11 -2.30 -16.71 -7.73
CA MET A 11 -2.59 -15.37 -8.25
C MET A 11 -2.26 -15.23 -9.74
N LEU A 12 -1.20 -15.87 -10.24
CA LEU A 12 -0.91 -15.88 -11.67
C LEU A 12 -2.03 -16.57 -12.46
N ALA A 13 -2.61 -17.63 -11.92
CA ALA A 13 -3.74 -18.33 -12.55
C ALA A 13 -5.03 -17.50 -12.51
N ALA A 14 -5.30 -16.78 -11.41
CA ALA A 14 -6.45 -15.89 -11.28
C ALA A 14 -6.31 -14.65 -12.21
N ALA A 15 -5.13 -14.07 -12.32
CA ALA A 15 -4.86 -12.95 -13.23
C ALA A 15 -5.07 -13.35 -14.70
N LEU A 16 -4.72 -14.57 -15.11
CA LEU A 16 -4.97 -15.09 -16.46
C LEU A 16 -6.46 -15.31 -16.74
N ALA A 17 -7.24 -15.70 -15.73
CA ALA A 17 -8.69 -15.84 -15.86
C ALA A 17 -9.42 -14.49 -15.99
N LEU A 18 -8.94 -13.45 -15.28
CA LEU A 18 -9.49 -12.08 -15.33
C LEU A 18 -9.18 -11.35 -16.64
N THR A 19 -8.18 -11.77 -17.43
CA THR A 19 -7.87 -11.15 -18.74
C THR A 19 -8.94 -11.43 -19.80
N MET A 20 -9.85 -12.38 -19.56
CA MET A 20 -10.91 -12.72 -20.53
C MET A 20 -12.25 -11.99 -20.30
N VAL A 21 -12.39 -11.26 -19.19
CA VAL A 21 -13.65 -10.53 -18.91
C VAL A 21 -13.36 -9.07 -18.64
N GLY A 22 -13.51 -8.23 -19.64
CA GLY A 22 -13.58 -6.82 -19.29
C GLY A 22 -13.15 -5.84 -20.34
N CYS A 23 -14.04 -5.62 -21.24
CA CYS A 23 -14.18 -4.33 -21.90
C CYS A 23 -14.77 -3.35 -20.91
N GLY A 24 -14.10 -2.24 -20.61
CA GLY A 24 -14.75 -1.09 -20.01
C GLY A 24 -14.10 -0.55 -18.74
N GLY A 25 -13.63 0.66 -18.84
CA GLY A 25 -13.25 1.50 -17.70
C GLY A 25 -11.74 1.69 -17.55
N ARG A 26 -11.31 2.93 -17.68
CA ARG A 26 -9.94 3.35 -17.34
C ARG A 26 -9.84 3.47 -15.81
N ASN A 27 -9.75 2.36 -15.11
CA ASN A 27 -9.43 2.39 -13.71
C ASN A 27 -7.96 2.86 -13.55
N SER A 28 -7.72 3.74 -12.61
CA SER A 28 -6.35 4.18 -12.28
C SER A 28 -5.51 2.97 -11.84
N LEU A 29 -4.18 3.10 -11.89
CA LEU A 29 -3.30 2.05 -11.37
C LEU A 29 -3.60 1.77 -9.88
N THR A 30 -3.93 2.81 -9.11
CA THR A 30 -4.34 2.67 -7.71
C THR A 30 -5.60 1.82 -7.55
N ASP A 31 -6.61 2.02 -8.40
CA ASP A 31 -7.83 1.20 -8.36
C ASP A 31 -7.54 -0.26 -8.71
N GLN A 32 -6.71 -0.49 -9.71
CA GLN A 32 -6.30 -1.85 -10.08
C GLN A 32 -5.52 -2.56 -8.95
N ILE A 33 -4.66 -1.83 -8.22
CA ILE A 33 -3.97 -2.37 -7.04
C ILE A 33 -4.98 -2.72 -5.95
N LYS A 34 -5.97 -1.86 -5.69
CA LYS A 34 -7.03 -2.13 -4.71
C LYS A 34 -7.84 -3.37 -5.05
N ASP A 35 -8.20 -3.54 -6.32
CA ASP A 35 -8.92 -4.74 -6.79
C ASP A 35 -8.10 -6.02 -6.50
N VAL A 36 -6.79 -6.00 -6.79
CA VAL A 36 -5.89 -7.14 -6.52
C VAL A 36 -5.73 -7.40 -5.02
N ILE A 37 -5.61 -6.37 -4.20
CA ILE A 37 -5.53 -6.51 -2.74
C ILE A 37 -6.82 -7.13 -2.18
N ALA A 38 -7.99 -6.66 -2.66
CA ALA A 38 -9.28 -7.22 -2.24
C ALA A 38 -9.42 -8.70 -2.62
N ASP A 39 -9.05 -9.07 -3.85
CA ASP A 39 -9.04 -10.46 -4.31
C ASP A 39 -8.09 -11.33 -3.47
N PHE A 40 -6.93 -10.78 -3.09
CA PHE A 40 -5.96 -11.49 -2.25
C PHE A 40 -6.56 -11.84 -0.88
N TYR A 41 -7.11 -10.87 -0.17
CA TYR A 41 -7.69 -11.11 1.16
C TYR A 41 -8.94 -11.99 1.10
N ALA A 42 -9.75 -11.88 0.04
CA ALA A 42 -10.87 -12.78 -0.19
C ALA A 42 -10.44 -14.26 -0.36
N MET A 43 -9.29 -14.50 -1.04
CA MET A 43 -8.74 -15.86 -1.18
C MET A 43 -8.21 -16.43 0.14
N GLU A 44 -7.73 -15.59 1.05
CA GLU A 44 -7.28 -16.01 2.39
C GLU A 44 -8.45 -16.14 3.38
N ASN A 45 -9.69 -15.93 2.95
CA ASN A 45 -10.90 -15.85 3.78
C ASN A 45 -10.83 -14.74 4.85
N GLU A 46 -10.12 -13.67 4.57
CA GLU A 46 -10.04 -12.49 5.42
C GLU A 46 -11.00 -11.42 4.89
N ASP A 47 -11.85 -10.88 5.77
CA ASP A 47 -12.81 -9.82 5.44
C ASP A 47 -12.18 -8.45 5.65
N ILE A 48 -11.20 -8.12 4.78
CA ILE A 48 -10.49 -6.84 4.80
C ILE A 48 -10.97 -5.98 3.63
N THR A 49 -11.53 -4.80 3.94
CA THR A 49 -12.16 -3.94 2.94
C THR A 49 -11.42 -2.61 2.78
N ASN A 50 -11.42 -2.05 1.56
CA ASN A 50 -10.92 -0.70 1.33
C ASN A 50 -11.89 0.33 1.92
N LYS A 51 -11.36 1.31 2.64
CA LYS A 51 -12.12 2.45 3.15
C LYS A 51 -11.55 3.76 2.65
N LYS A 52 -12.43 4.61 2.13
CA LYS A 52 -12.05 5.91 1.57
C LYS A 52 -11.41 6.83 2.62
N GLU A 53 -11.85 6.76 3.86
CA GLU A 53 -11.29 7.53 4.97
C GLU A 53 -9.82 7.15 5.22
N LEU A 54 -9.49 5.87 5.07
CA LEU A 54 -8.11 5.38 5.18
C LEU A 54 -7.28 5.74 3.93
N ASP A 55 -7.88 5.82 2.74
CA ASP A 55 -7.19 6.36 1.55
C ASP A 55 -6.78 7.82 1.76
N GLU A 56 -7.70 8.63 2.28
CA GLU A 56 -7.45 10.05 2.57
C GLU A 56 -6.40 10.22 3.67
N LEU A 57 -6.41 9.35 4.68
CA LEU A 57 -5.43 9.35 5.76
C LEU A 57 -4.05 8.94 5.25
N ALA A 58 -3.97 7.89 4.43
CA ALA A 58 -2.73 7.46 3.78
C ALA A 58 -2.16 8.57 2.88
N ALA A 59 -3.01 9.29 2.15
CA ALA A 59 -2.59 10.41 1.32
C ALA A 59 -2.01 11.58 2.15
N LYS A 60 -2.61 11.90 3.29
CA LYS A 60 -2.06 12.89 4.23
C LYS A 60 -0.72 12.45 4.79
N LEU A 61 -0.61 11.18 5.19
CA LEU A 61 0.63 10.61 5.72
C LEU A 61 1.77 10.72 4.71
N VAL A 62 1.51 10.40 3.43
CA VAL A 62 2.48 10.57 2.34
C VAL A 62 2.89 12.04 2.17
N ALA A 63 1.93 12.95 2.18
CA ALA A 63 2.20 14.39 2.01
C ALA A 63 3.06 14.96 3.15
N GLU A 64 2.81 14.54 4.39
CA GLU A 64 3.60 14.99 5.53
C GLU A 64 4.99 14.32 5.56
N ALA A 65 5.10 13.04 5.12
CA ALA A 65 6.37 12.36 4.97
C ALA A 65 7.26 13.02 3.89
N ASP A 66 6.69 13.49 2.78
CA ASP A 66 7.44 14.25 1.75
C ASP A 66 8.00 15.57 2.31
N LYS A 67 7.19 16.31 3.09
CA LYS A 67 7.66 17.52 3.80
C LYS A 67 8.78 17.21 4.80
N ALA A 68 8.65 16.11 5.54
CA ALA A 68 9.66 15.68 6.49
C ALA A 68 10.96 15.26 5.79
N ALA A 69 10.86 14.56 4.66
CA ALA A 69 12.00 14.13 3.85
C ALA A 69 12.83 15.31 3.29
N ALA A 70 12.21 16.48 3.11
CA ALA A 70 12.91 17.68 2.67
C ALA A 70 13.84 18.28 3.73
N LYS A 71 13.71 17.87 5.00
CA LYS A 71 14.59 18.32 6.09
C LYS A 71 15.96 17.65 5.98
N PRO A 72 17.09 18.39 6.16
CA PRO A 72 18.43 17.82 6.02
C PRO A 72 18.70 16.59 6.90
N GLU A 73 18.17 16.58 8.11
CA GLU A 73 18.33 15.49 9.08
C GLU A 73 17.59 14.20 8.69
N ASN A 74 16.67 14.28 7.73
CA ASN A 74 15.85 13.16 7.30
C ASN A 74 16.22 12.62 5.90
N LYS A 75 17.25 13.21 5.26
CA LYS A 75 17.59 12.95 3.86
C LYS A 75 17.84 11.48 3.53
N ASP A 76 18.44 10.75 4.46
CA ASP A 76 18.85 9.36 4.26
C ASP A 76 17.97 8.36 5.05
N LYS A 77 16.87 8.83 5.64
CA LYS A 77 15.96 7.95 6.37
C LYS A 77 15.16 7.04 5.43
N PRO A 78 14.95 5.78 5.82
CA PRO A 78 14.03 4.88 5.13
C PRO A 78 12.61 5.46 5.07
N VAL A 79 11.90 5.15 3.99
CA VAL A 79 10.53 5.70 3.79
C VAL A 79 9.57 5.28 4.90
N LEU A 80 9.65 4.05 5.39
CA LEU A 80 8.80 3.59 6.51
C LEU A 80 9.10 4.37 7.79
N GLU A 81 10.37 4.65 8.11
CA GLU A 81 10.74 5.48 9.26
C GLU A 81 10.21 6.93 9.13
N LEU A 82 10.17 7.48 7.91
CA LEU A 82 9.57 8.79 7.66
C LEU A 82 8.05 8.76 7.88
N LEU A 83 7.37 7.75 7.31
CA LEU A 83 5.91 7.59 7.42
C LEU A 83 5.45 7.37 8.86
N THR A 84 6.24 6.68 9.68
CA THR A 84 5.91 6.37 11.09
C THR A 84 6.51 7.35 12.08
N GLY A 85 7.25 8.35 11.61
CA GLY A 85 7.82 9.41 12.45
C GLY A 85 6.75 10.19 13.20
N GLU A 86 6.94 10.42 14.50
CA GLU A 86 5.97 11.05 15.41
C GLU A 86 5.41 12.38 14.86
N GLU A 87 6.30 13.24 14.32
CA GLU A 87 5.88 14.52 13.72
C GLU A 87 4.97 14.32 12.51
N VAL A 88 5.28 13.35 11.65
CA VAL A 88 4.54 13.04 10.43
C VAL A 88 3.17 12.45 10.78
N VAL A 89 3.14 11.49 11.68
CA VAL A 89 1.93 10.84 12.18
C VAL A 89 0.96 11.87 12.78
N LYS A 90 1.47 12.74 13.66
CA LYS A 90 0.68 13.81 14.26
C LYS A 90 0.19 14.84 13.25
N ALA A 91 1.04 15.23 12.29
CA ALA A 91 0.68 16.19 11.24
C ALA A 91 -0.35 15.61 10.26
N ALA A 92 -0.35 14.31 10.03
CA ALA A 92 -1.37 13.62 9.25
C ALA A 92 -2.72 13.53 9.99
N GLY A 93 -2.76 13.84 11.28
CA GLY A 93 -3.97 13.82 12.11
C GLY A 93 -4.24 12.46 12.77
N ILE A 94 -3.21 11.62 12.91
CA ILE A 94 -3.30 10.33 13.60
C ILE A 94 -2.91 10.53 15.08
N ASP A 95 -3.78 10.07 15.97
CA ASP A 95 -3.49 9.99 17.41
C ASP A 95 -2.94 8.60 17.78
N ALA A 96 -1.63 8.45 17.73
CA ALA A 96 -0.95 7.19 18.01
C ALA A 96 -1.15 6.67 19.47
N ALA A 97 -1.73 7.48 20.35
CA ALA A 97 -2.07 7.04 21.70
C ALA A 97 -3.39 6.24 21.74
N THR A 98 -4.28 6.52 20.81
CA THR A 98 -5.63 5.91 20.76
C THR A 98 -5.89 5.09 19.50
N GLU A 99 -5.10 5.31 18.46
CA GLU A 99 -5.25 4.66 17.16
C GLU A 99 -4.03 3.78 16.84
N THR A 100 -4.28 2.67 16.18
CA THR A 100 -3.21 1.75 15.78
C THR A 100 -3.36 1.39 14.32
N TYR A 101 -2.27 1.56 13.57
CA TYR A 101 -2.23 1.27 12.13
C TYR A 101 -0.97 0.47 11.79
N ARG A 102 -1.07 -0.35 10.75
CA ARG A 102 0.08 -0.92 10.05
C ARG A 102 0.31 -0.13 8.77
N VAL A 103 1.55 0.25 8.52
CA VAL A 103 1.96 0.99 7.32
C VAL A 103 2.91 0.15 6.51
N SER A 104 2.64 -0.02 5.23
CA SER A 104 3.58 -0.56 4.24
C SER A 104 3.73 0.41 3.07
N ALA A 105 4.92 0.40 2.43
CA ALA A 105 5.23 1.30 1.34
C ALA A 105 6.07 0.61 0.27
N VAL A 106 5.71 0.81 -0.99
CA VAL A 106 6.42 0.27 -2.15
C VAL A 106 6.68 1.37 -3.17
N GLU A 107 7.92 1.47 -3.66
CA GLU A 107 8.29 2.42 -4.71
C GLU A 107 7.58 2.09 -6.03
N ASN A 108 7.00 3.10 -6.68
CA ASN A 108 6.42 2.97 -8.00
C ASN A 108 7.52 2.94 -9.07
N TYR A 109 8.18 1.81 -9.23
CA TYR A 109 9.22 1.64 -10.22
C TYR A 109 8.68 1.48 -11.66
N LYS A 110 9.49 1.87 -12.63
CA LYS A 110 9.18 1.64 -14.05
C LYS A 110 9.56 0.22 -14.43
N LEU A 111 8.60 -0.58 -14.83
CA LEU A 111 8.87 -1.86 -15.47
C LEU A 111 9.52 -1.63 -16.85
N LEU A 112 10.53 -2.44 -17.19
CA LEU A 112 11.39 -2.29 -18.37
C LEU A 112 10.71 -2.56 -19.71
N SER A 113 9.43 -2.87 -19.74
CA SER A 113 8.69 -3.11 -21.00
C SER A 113 7.26 -2.59 -20.89
N SER A 114 6.54 -2.60 -22.01
CA SER A 114 5.12 -2.28 -22.13
C SER A 114 4.21 -3.28 -21.39
N THR A 115 4.61 -3.67 -20.19
CA THR A 115 3.86 -4.55 -19.30
C THR A 115 2.51 -3.91 -19.04
N ALA A 116 1.45 -4.66 -19.27
CA ALA A 116 0.09 -4.18 -19.06
C ALA A 116 -0.06 -3.65 -17.62
N ASN A 117 -0.82 -2.58 -17.44
CA ASN A 117 -1.07 -1.97 -16.14
C ASN A 117 -1.53 -2.99 -15.08
N LYS A 118 -2.25 -4.04 -15.50
CA LYS A 118 -2.69 -5.13 -14.63
C LYS A 118 -1.55 -5.94 -14.02
N GLU A 119 -0.52 -6.29 -14.79
CA GLU A 119 0.64 -7.04 -14.29
C GLU A 119 1.43 -6.19 -13.30
N LYS A 120 1.56 -4.91 -13.60
CA LYS A 120 2.18 -3.95 -12.68
C LYS A 120 1.38 -3.80 -11.39
N ALA A 121 0.06 -3.68 -11.49
CA ALA A 121 -0.83 -3.60 -10.32
C ALA A 121 -0.70 -4.85 -9.44
N MET A 122 -0.65 -6.03 -10.05
CA MET A 122 -0.48 -7.28 -9.33
C MET A 122 0.86 -7.37 -8.58
N LEU A 123 1.97 -6.98 -9.23
CA LEU A 123 3.28 -6.99 -8.58
C LEU A 123 3.34 -6.00 -7.41
N LEU A 124 2.83 -4.78 -7.60
CA LEU A 124 2.79 -3.76 -6.55
C LEU A 124 1.88 -4.16 -5.39
N ALA A 125 0.73 -4.78 -5.67
CA ALA A 125 -0.17 -5.28 -4.64
C ALA A 125 0.49 -6.39 -3.80
N LEU A 126 1.15 -7.35 -4.46
CA LEU A 126 1.89 -8.42 -3.78
C LEU A 126 3.00 -7.86 -2.91
N GLU A 127 3.77 -6.91 -3.44
CA GLU A 127 4.82 -6.27 -2.66
C GLU A 127 4.25 -5.51 -1.45
N LEU A 128 3.13 -4.78 -1.60
CA LEU A 128 2.49 -4.06 -0.49
C LEU A 128 2.03 -4.98 0.63
N VAL A 129 1.49 -6.14 0.28
CA VAL A 129 0.99 -7.13 1.26
C VAL A 129 2.14 -7.88 1.94
N ASP A 130 3.23 -8.17 1.21
CA ASP A 130 4.37 -8.98 1.70
C ASP A 130 5.58 -8.14 2.16
N SER A 131 5.57 -6.82 1.92
CA SER A 131 6.68 -5.96 2.31
C SER A 131 6.81 -5.81 3.82
N GLU A 132 8.00 -5.36 4.24
CA GLU A 132 8.19 -4.89 5.60
C GLU A 132 7.16 -3.80 5.90
N SER A 133 6.59 -3.87 7.09
CA SER A 133 5.61 -2.92 7.56
C SER A 133 5.98 -2.45 8.96
N GLU A 134 5.66 -1.20 9.26
CA GLU A 134 5.82 -0.64 10.59
C GLU A 134 4.47 -0.31 11.21
N GLN A 135 4.43 -0.25 12.53
CA GLN A 135 3.22 0.05 13.28
C GLN A 135 3.25 1.48 13.81
N ILE A 136 2.15 2.19 13.62
CA ILE A 136 1.82 3.43 14.31
C ILE A 136 0.92 3.07 15.49
N GLY A 137 1.26 3.60 16.68
CA GLY A 137 0.54 3.27 17.91
C GLY A 137 1.00 1.98 18.57
N SER A 138 0.50 1.70 19.77
CA SER A 138 0.95 0.57 20.61
C SER A 138 -0.12 -0.49 20.84
N GLY A 139 -1.30 -0.34 20.24
CA GLY A 139 -2.41 -1.27 20.38
C GLY A 139 -2.18 -2.60 19.64
N VAL A 140 -3.01 -3.58 19.95
CA VAL A 140 -3.08 -4.80 19.18
C VAL A 140 -3.86 -4.54 17.90
N LEU A 141 -3.22 -4.76 16.76
CA LEU A 141 -3.85 -4.59 15.46
C LEU A 141 -4.49 -5.92 15.01
N ASN A 142 -5.78 -5.85 14.70
CA ASN A 142 -6.51 -6.92 14.03
C ASN A 142 -7.18 -6.31 12.78
N PRO A 143 -6.47 -6.22 11.64
CA PRO A 143 -6.92 -5.43 10.52
C PRO A 143 -8.21 -5.98 9.92
N ASN A 144 -9.17 -5.09 9.70
CA ASN A 144 -10.39 -5.38 8.96
C ASN A 144 -10.63 -4.39 7.81
N SER A 145 -9.75 -3.40 7.68
CA SER A 145 -9.86 -2.39 6.67
C SER A 145 -8.49 -1.85 6.26
N TYR A 146 -8.40 -1.37 5.03
CA TYR A 146 -7.21 -0.71 4.53
C TYR A 146 -7.54 0.54 3.71
N GLY A 147 -6.56 1.41 3.58
CA GLY A 147 -6.52 2.50 2.62
C GLY A 147 -5.24 2.46 1.80
N LEU A 148 -5.30 2.95 0.58
CA LEU A 148 -4.19 3.01 -0.35
C LEU A 148 -4.08 4.40 -0.95
N ALA A 149 -2.89 4.99 -0.87
CA ALA A 149 -2.59 6.25 -1.55
C ALA A 149 -1.30 6.13 -2.37
N MET A 150 -1.22 6.93 -3.42
CA MET A 150 0.01 7.14 -4.18
C MET A 150 0.46 8.59 -4.01
N GLY A 151 1.74 8.78 -3.80
CA GLY A 151 2.32 10.13 -3.75
C GLY A 151 3.84 10.11 -3.79
N LYS A 152 4.44 11.29 -3.72
CA LYS A 152 5.89 11.45 -3.74
C LYS A 152 6.44 11.59 -2.33
N ILE A 153 7.58 10.97 -2.11
CA ILE A 153 8.41 11.15 -0.92
C ILE A 153 9.85 11.27 -1.41
N ASN A 154 10.50 12.38 -1.12
CA ASN A 154 11.86 12.68 -1.58
C ASN A 154 12.05 12.52 -3.11
N GLY A 155 11.08 12.99 -3.89
CA GLY A 155 11.11 12.97 -5.36
C GLY A 155 10.80 11.63 -6.02
N LYS A 156 10.64 10.55 -5.29
CA LYS A 156 10.23 9.23 -5.76
C LYS A 156 8.75 8.99 -5.48
N GLU A 157 8.08 8.26 -6.38
CA GLU A 157 6.68 7.88 -6.18
C GLU A 157 6.58 6.58 -5.38
N TYR A 158 5.67 6.57 -4.41
CA TYR A 158 5.36 5.41 -3.57
C TYR A 158 3.87 5.13 -3.55
N PHE A 159 3.53 3.86 -3.47
CA PHE A 159 2.23 3.40 -2.98
C PHE A 159 2.38 3.13 -1.48
N VAL A 160 1.48 3.70 -0.70
CA VAL A 160 1.45 3.52 0.77
C VAL A 160 0.11 2.94 1.16
N MET A 161 0.15 1.80 1.81
CA MET A 161 -1.02 1.12 2.37
C MET A 161 -1.06 1.34 3.88
N LEU A 162 -2.21 1.74 4.38
CA LEU A 162 -2.51 1.92 5.79
C LEU A 162 -3.61 0.94 6.17
N MET A 163 -3.37 0.09 7.16
CA MET A 163 -4.32 -0.92 7.65
C MET A 163 -4.72 -0.62 9.10
N ASN A 164 -6.01 -0.78 9.36
CA ASN A 164 -6.60 -0.61 10.70
C ASN A 164 -7.51 -1.77 11.05
#